data_ea64ee8056e0d1cb22e41e21c6a6db6a
#
_entry.id   ea64ee8056e0d1cb22e41e21c6a6db6a
#
_cell.length_a   1.000
_cell.length_b   1.000
_cell.length_c   1.000
_cell.angle_alpha   90.00
_cell.angle_beta   90.00
_cell.angle_gamma   90.00
#
_symmetry.space_group_name_H-M   'P 1'
#
loop_
_entity.id
_entity.type
_entity.pdbx_description
1 polymer ?
#
loop_
_entity_poly.entity_id
_entity_poly.type
_entity_poly.pdbx_seq_one_letter_code
_entity_poly.pdbx_strand_id
1 'polypeptide(L)'
;IDSVRAARNAADAVGAKLSGKVMFTGYSQGGHASMAAHRAAERDHAGEFNVVAGAHLAGPYNLSGSLQVTEAIAGYQFFVPMIVTSWQKVYGNIYGSPSEAFKAPYASYIENLLPNPTLTTTTLITSGNLPGGTPNQARDALFQPAFLTGAQQGGNNPLYQAGKKNDLLGWTPKARVLLCGGAGDPTVPPAVHQVVMKADFDKRGVTNVTSVDVDAAIQATYGPDGKAPTDPTSAAFATYYGNYHGRYEPPLCHAQARGLFDTVK
;
A
#
# COMPACT_ATOMS: atom_id res chain seq x y z
N ILE A 1 -7.52 -13.06 8.46
CA ILE A 1 -8.27 -14.31 8.55
C ILE A 1 -8.87 -14.49 9.95
N ASP A 2 -8.07 -14.44 11.02
CA ASP A 2 -8.55 -14.68 12.40
C ASP A 2 -9.60 -13.67 12.89
N SER A 3 -9.57 -12.44 12.41
CA SER A 3 -10.62 -11.44 12.66
C SER A 3 -12.00 -11.88 12.12
N VAL A 4 -12.02 -12.58 10.97
CA VAL A 4 -13.27 -13.14 10.41
C VAL A 4 -13.79 -14.30 11.29
N ARG A 5 -12.87 -15.15 11.78
CA ARG A 5 -13.21 -16.23 12.73
C ARG A 5 -13.76 -15.66 14.03
N ALA A 6 -13.08 -14.64 14.58
CA ALA A 6 -13.52 -13.96 15.79
C ALA A 6 -14.89 -13.31 15.62
N ALA A 7 -15.15 -12.65 14.48
CA ALA A 7 -16.45 -12.05 14.17
C ALA A 7 -17.55 -13.11 14.09
N ARG A 8 -17.29 -14.28 13.48
CA ARG A 8 -18.24 -15.40 13.46
C ARG A 8 -18.57 -15.92 14.86
N ASN A 9 -17.56 -16.10 15.70
CA ASN A 9 -17.74 -16.57 17.07
C ASN A 9 -18.48 -15.57 17.96
N ALA A 10 -18.34 -14.27 17.69
CA ALA A 10 -18.99 -13.22 18.46
C ALA A 10 -20.42 -12.86 17.94
N ALA A 11 -20.80 -13.33 16.75
CA ALA A 11 -22.03 -12.90 16.09
C ALA A 11 -23.29 -13.16 16.94
N ASP A 12 -23.41 -14.35 17.51
CA ASP A 12 -24.56 -14.74 18.33
C ASP A 12 -24.63 -13.92 19.63
N ALA A 13 -23.48 -13.61 20.24
CA ALA A 13 -23.41 -12.83 21.46
C ALA A 13 -23.88 -11.38 21.28
N VAL A 14 -23.79 -10.84 20.05
CA VAL A 14 -24.24 -9.48 19.71
C VAL A 14 -25.55 -9.48 18.89
N GLY A 15 -26.21 -10.64 18.76
CA GLY A 15 -27.48 -10.76 18.03
C GLY A 15 -27.34 -10.56 16.51
N ALA A 16 -26.14 -10.69 15.94
CA ALA A 16 -25.90 -10.53 14.51
C ALA A 16 -26.18 -11.83 13.75
N LYS A 17 -26.92 -11.72 12.64
CA LYS A 17 -27.11 -12.83 11.70
C LYS A 17 -26.18 -12.65 10.51
N LEU A 18 -25.21 -13.56 10.37
CA LEU A 18 -24.26 -13.55 9.27
C LEU A 18 -24.78 -14.36 8.08
N SER A 19 -24.63 -13.82 6.87
CA SER A 19 -24.98 -14.53 5.63
C SER A 19 -24.03 -15.67 5.28
N GLY A 20 -22.89 -15.76 5.96
CA GLY A 20 -21.79 -16.67 5.62
C GLY A 20 -20.91 -16.20 4.45
N LYS A 21 -21.34 -15.18 3.70
CA LYS A 21 -20.55 -14.55 2.64
C LYS A 21 -19.43 -13.71 3.24
N VAL A 22 -18.23 -13.75 2.63
CA VAL A 22 -17.07 -12.95 3.02
C VAL A 22 -16.69 -12.02 1.87
N MET A 23 -16.53 -10.76 2.19
CA MET A 23 -16.04 -9.74 1.26
C MET A 23 -14.82 -9.06 1.88
N PHE A 24 -13.74 -8.92 1.11
CA PHE A 24 -12.50 -8.26 1.57
C PHE A 24 -12.37 -6.89 0.93
N THR A 25 -12.06 -5.88 1.74
CA THR A 25 -11.70 -4.56 1.23
C THR A 25 -10.72 -3.86 2.16
N GLY A 26 -10.02 -2.90 1.62
CA GLY A 26 -9.10 -2.03 2.33
C GLY A 26 -8.47 -1.03 1.37
N TYR A 27 -8.00 0.07 1.92
CA TYR A 27 -7.40 1.17 1.20
C TYR A 27 -5.92 1.31 1.58
N SER A 28 -5.04 1.66 0.63
CA SER A 28 -3.61 1.87 0.86
C SER A 28 -2.94 0.62 1.45
N GLN A 29 -2.29 0.69 2.61
CA GLN A 29 -1.81 -0.48 3.35
C GLN A 29 -2.94 -1.50 3.60
N GLY A 30 -4.16 -1.03 3.86
CA GLY A 30 -5.35 -1.88 3.97
C GLY A 30 -5.70 -2.58 2.64
N GLY A 31 -5.42 -1.96 1.49
CA GLY A 31 -5.54 -2.58 0.17
C GLY A 31 -4.59 -3.77 0.00
N HIS A 32 -3.34 -3.62 0.44
CA HIS A 32 -2.38 -4.73 0.52
C HIS A 32 -2.87 -5.83 1.48
N ALA A 33 -3.26 -5.46 2.70
CA ALA A 33 -3.69 -6.41 3.72
C ALA A 33 -4.96 -7.18 3.29
N SER A 34 -5.93 -6.50 2.68
CA SER A 34 -7.16 -7.12 2.18
C SER A 34 -6.89 -8.08 1.00
N MET A 35 -5.98 -7.73 0.10
CA MET A 35 -5.55 -8.61 -0.99
C MET A 35 -4.82 -9.85 -0.44
N ALA A 36 -3.93 -9.67 0.54
CA ALA A 36 -3.24 -10.78 1.19
C ALA A 36 -4.22 -11.71 1.91
N ALA A 37 -5.20 -11.15 2.62
CA ALA A 37 -6.24 -11.90 3.31
C ALA A 37 -7.15 -12.65 2.32
N HIS A 38 -7.55 -12.02 1.22
CA HIS A 38 -8.33 -12.64 0.15
C HIS A 38 -7.58 -13.82 -0.46
N ARG A 39 -6.31 -13.60 -0.86
CA ARG A 39 -5.44 -14.67 -1.39
C ARG A 39 -5.33 -15.85 -0.41
N ALA A 40 -5.09 -15.58 0.87
CA ALA A 40 -4.98 -16.62 1.89
C ALA A 40 -6.31 -17.37 2.11
N ALA A 41 -7.44 -16.64 2.15
CA ALA A 41 -8.76 -17.25 2.30
C ALA A 41 -9.09 -18.22 1.18
N GLU A 42 -8.79 -17.87 -0.07
CA GLU A 42 -9.07 -18.74 -1.22
C GLU A 42 -8.04 -19.85 -1.45
N ARG A 43 -6.75 -19.59 -1.17
CA ARG A 43 -5.69 -20.55 -1.41
C ARG A 43 -5.54 -21.55 -0.26
N ASP A 44 -5.51 -21.04 0.97
CA ASP A 44 -5.10 -21.82 2.15
C ASP A 44 -6.32 -22.25 3.00
N HIS A 45 -7.48 -21.59 2.82
CA HIS A 45 -8.69 -21.78 3.63
C HIS A 45 -9.96 -21.89 2.77
N ALA A 46 -9.87 -22.40 1.55
CA ALA A 46 -10.97 -22.47 0.58
C ALA A 46 -12.23 -23.20 1.09
N GLY A 47 -12.07 -24.16 2.00
CA GLY A 47 -13.21 -24.88 2.63
C GLY A 47 -13.84 -24.16 3.81
N GLU A 48 -13.20 -23.08 4.31
CA GLU A 48 -13.64 -22.37 5.51
C GLU A 48 -14.41 -21.08 5.18
N PHE A 49 -14.00 -20.36 4.12
CA PHE A 49 -14.53 -19.04 3.78
C PHE A 49 -15.26 -19.06 2.43
N ASN A 50 -16.51 -18.64 2.43
CA ASN A 50 -17.26 -18.36 1.21
C ASN A 50 -16.93 -16.92 0.74
N VAL A 51 -15.77 -16.75 0.12
CA VAL A 51 -15.36 -15.44 -0.43
C VAL A 51 -16.16 -15.17 -1.70
N VAL A 52 -16.91 -14.09 -1.73
CA VAL A 52 -17.76 -13.72 -2.87
C VAL A 52 -17.23 -12.51 -3.65
N ALA A 53 -16.45 -11.64 -3.02
CA ALA A 53 -15.77 -10.52 -3.68
C ALA A 53 -14.58 -10.00 -2.87
N GLY A 54 -13.61 -9.40 -3.58
CA GLY A 54 -12.55 -8.57 -3.02
C GLY A 54 -12.48 -7.21 -3.74
N ALA A 55 -12.42 -6.12 -2.99
CA ALA A 55 -12.17 -4.79 -3.52
C ALA A 55 -10.92 -4.21 -2.87
N HIS A 56 -9.84 -4.15 -3.62
CA HIS A 56 -8.52 -3.76 -3.12
C HIS A 56 -8.16 -2.39 -3.70
N LEU A 57 -8.02 -1.38 -2.82
CA LEU A 57 -8.05 0.02 -3.19
C LEU A 57 -6.69 0.65 -2.94
N ALA A 58 -6.08 1.24 -3.97
CA ALA A 58 -4.79 1.95 -3.92
C ALA A 58 -3.72 1.21 -3.08
N GLY A 59 -3.62 -0.11 -3.23
CA GLY A 59 -2.73 -0.94 -2.41
C GLY A 59 -1.36 -1.17 -3.06
N PRO A 60 -0.29 -1.23 -2.25
CA PRO A 60 1.06 -1.54 -2.74
C PRO A 60 1.23 -3.07 -2.94
N TYR A 61 0.81 -3.60 -4.09
CA TYR A 61 0.76 -5.04 -4.36
C TYR A 61 2.09 -5.64 -4.85
N ASN A 62 2.98 -4.81 -5.39
CA ASN A 62 4.29 -5.20 -5.97
C ASN A 62 5.41 -4.47 -5.21
N LEU A 63 5.68 -4.90 -4.00
CA LEU A 63 6.62 -4.23 -3.09
C LEU A 63 8.07 -4.36 -3.56
N SER A 64 8.46 -5.51 -4.12
CA SER A 64 9.79 -5.67 -4.70
C SER A 64 10.02 -4.76 -5.90
N GLY A 65 8.98 -4.55 -6.73
CA GLY A 65 9.03 -3.60 -7.84
C GLY A 65 9.16 -2.15 -7.38
N SER A 66 8.53 -1.79 -6.26
CA SER A 66 8.69 -0.44 -5.67
C SER A 66 10.11 -0.13 -5.26
N LEU A 67 10.88 -1.13 -4.79
CA LEU A 67 12.28 -0.95 -4.40
C LEU A 67 13.21 -0.69 -5.60
N GLN A 68 12.77 -1.03 -6.82
CA GLN A 68 13.54 -0.82 -8.05
C GLN A 68 13.28 0.57 -8.68
N VAL A 69 12.27 1.29 -8.21
CA VAL A 69 11.96 2.65 -8.68
C VAL A 69 12.90 3.65 -8.00
N THR A 70 13.51 4.52 -8.78
CA THR A 70 14.45 5.54 -8.27
C THR A 70 13.75 6.76 -7.68
N GLU A 71 12.56 7.10 -8.22
CA GLU A 71 11.76 8.20 -7.70
C GLU A 71 11.17 7.88 -6.33
N ALA A 72 11.33 8.80 -5.39
CA ALA A 72 10.77 8.65 -4.05
C ALA A 72 9.27 9.01 -4.05
N ILE A 73 8.45 8.12 -3.47
CA ILE A 73 7.02 8.33 -3.30
C ILE A 73 6.71 9.45 -2.30
N ALA A 74 5.53 10.06 -2.38
CA ALA A 74 5.08 10.98 -1.34
C ALA A 74 4.99 10.27 0.02
N GLY A 75 5.53 10.92 1.06
CA GLY A 75 5.63 10.31 2.39
C GLY A 75 6.78 9.29 2.54
N TYR A 76 7.73 9.27 1.62
CA TYR A 76 8.88 8.34 1.64
C TYR A 76 9.57 8.29 3.01
N GLN A 77 9.81 9.43 3.63
CA GLN A 77 10.49 9.58 4.91
C GLN A 77 9.79 8.88 6.08
N PHE A 78 8.51 8.53 5.93
CA PHE A 78 7.74 7.82 6.93
C PHE A 78 7.47 6.37 6.52
N PHE A 79 6.91 6.16 5.34
CA PHE A 79 6.47 4.83 4.90
C PHE A 79 7.62 3.86 4.67
N VAL A 80 8.69 4.31 4.03
CA VAL A 80 9.80 3.41 3.68
C VAL A 80 10.61 3.00 4.91
N PRO A 81 11.07 3.90 5.81
CA PRO A 81 11.74 3.46 7.04
C PRO A 81 10.83 2.62 7.94
N MET A 82 9.52 2.87 7.97
CA MET A 82 8.57 2.03 8.71
C MET A 82 8.52 0.60 8.13
N ILE A 83 8.52 0.44 6.81
CA ILE A 83 8.60 -0.88 6.16
C ILE A 83 9.94 -1.54 6.47
N VAL A 84 11.05 -0.84 6.29
CA VAL A 84 12.41 -1.38 6.49
C VAL A 84 12.61 -1.85 7.94
N THR A 85 12.22 -1.04 8.92
CA THR A 85 12.33 -1.40 10.35
C THR A 85 11.36 -2.50 10.74
N SER A 86 10.15 -2.53 10.18
CA SER A 86 9.19 -3.61 10.42
C SER A 86 9.70 -4.93 9.86
N TRP A 87 10.24 -4.94 8.64
CA TRP A 87 10.80 -6.15 8.05
C TRP A 87 12.08 -6.59 8.77
N GLN A 88 12.90 -5.66 9.28
CA GLN A 88 14.02 -6.02 10.14
C GLN A 88 13.53 -6.74 11.41
N LYS A 89 12.49 -6.23 12.08
CA LYS A 89 11.91 -6.89 13.25
C LYS A 89 11.32 -8.28 12.96
N VAL A 90 10.75 -8.47 11.77
CA VAL A 90 10.09 -9.74 11.38
C VAL A 90 11.10 -10.76 10.83
N TYR A 91 12.00 -10.33 9.98
CA TYR A 91 12.92 -11.23 9.25
C TYR A 91 14.32 -11.30 9.87
N GLY A 92 14.75 -10.25 10.57
CA GLY A 92 16.03 -10.20 11.30
C GLY A 92 17.28 -10.09 10.42
N ASN A 93 17.13 -9.89 9.11
CA ASN A 93 18.23 -9.96 8.16
C ASN A 93 18.24 -8.87 7.08
N ILE A 94 17.50 -7.77 7.30
CA ILE A 94 17.46 -6.68 6.32
C ILE A 94 18.76 -5.89 6.30
N TYR A 95 19.40 -5.74 7.46
CA TYR A 95 20.73 -5.18 7.68
C TYR A 95 21.35 -5.79 8.93
N GLY A 96 22.69 -5.74 9.05
CA GLY A 96 23.42 -6.20 10.24
C GLY A 96 23.40 -5.19 11.38
N SER A 97 23.37 -3.88 11.04
CA SER A 97 23.22 -2.78 11.99
C SER A 97 22.43 -1.64 11.35
N PRO A 98 21.71 -0.80 12.15
CA PRO A 98 20.96 0.33 11.61
C PRO A 98 21.80 1.30 10.76
N SER A 99 23.10 1.45 11.05
CA SER A 99 24.02 2.33 10.31
C SER A 99 24.35 1.84 8.89
N GLU A 100 24.07 0.57 8.57
CA GLU A 100 24.19 0.06 7.19
C GLU A 100 23.03 0.56 6.31
N ALA A 101 21.86 0.77 6.90
CA ALA A 101 20.68 1.23 6.20
C ALA A 101 20.47 2.74 6.32
N PHE A 102 20.66 3.30 7.52
CA PHE A 102 20.31 4.67 7.86
C PHE A 102 21.54 5.53 8.15
N LYS A 103 21.49 6.81 7.78
CA LYS A 103 22.50 7.81 8.10
C LYS A 103 22.37 8.30 9.55
N ALA A 104 23.45 8.83 10.11
CA ALA A 104 23.39 9.60 11.35
C ALA A 104 22.57 10.90 11.15
N PRO A 105 21.79 11.35 12.15
CA PRO A 105 21.64 10.75 13.48
C PRO A 105 20.59 9.62 13.54
N TYR A 106 19.82 9.38 12.47
CA TYR A 106 18.67 8.48 12.42
C TYR A 106 19.00 7.04 12.83
N ALA A 107 20.15 6.52 12.38
CA ALA A 107 20.59 5.16 12.71
C ALA A 107 20.60 4.85 14.21
N SER A 108 20.79 5.86 15.07
CA SER A 108 20.92 5.66 16.51
C SER A 108 19.58 5.42 17.23
N TYR A 109 18.45 5.76 16.60
CA TYR A 109 17.13 5.70 17.26
C TYR A 109 15.99 5.19 16.41
N ILE A 110 16.16 5.02 15.09
CA ILE A 110 15.06 4.72 14.15
C ILE A 110 14.29 3.44 14.51
N GLU A 111 14.98 2.40 14.98
CA GLU A 111 14.36 1.12 15.35
C GLU A 111 13.50 1.21 16.62
N ASN A 112 13.81 2.16 17.51
CA ASN A 112 13.00 2.46 18.68
C ASN A 112 11.83 3.39 18.34
N LEU A 113 11.97 4.17 17.28
CA LEU A 113 10.97 5.12 16.83
C LEU A 113 9.89 4.46 15.97
N LEU A 114 10.28 3.51 15.08
CA LEU A 114 9.41 2.88 14.09
C LEU A 114 9.47 1.34 14.15
N PRO A 115 8.36 0.64 13.87
CA PRO A 115 7.02 1.19 13.65
C PRO A 115 6.37 1.70 14.92
N ASN A 116 5.59 2.77 14.82
CA ASN A 116 4.86 3.33 15.96
C ASN A 116 3.45 3.77 15.52
N PRO A 117 2.37 3.22 16.13
CA PRO A 117 1.00 3.48 15.70
C PRO A 117 0.46 4.85 16.15
N THR A 118 1.14 5.54 17.07
CA THR A 118 0.67 6.81 17.65
C THR A 118 1.33 8.04 17.07
N LEU A 119 2.47 7.87 16.37
CA LEU A 119 3.20 8.98 15.76
C LEU A 119 2.73 9.24 14.33
N THR A 120 2.54 10.50 14.00
CA THR A 120 2.22 10.94 12.65
C THR A 120 3.48 11.40 11.91
N THR A 121 3.43 11.39 10.57
CA THR A 121 4.50 11.97 9.74
C THR A 121 4.82 13.40 10.14
N THR A 122 3.79 14.22 10.36
CA THR A 122 3.96 15.62 10.77
C THR A 122 4.70 15.73 12.10
N THR A 123 4.28 14.97 13.13
CA THR A 123 4.95 14.99 14.44
C THR A 123 6.41 14.59 14.33
N LEU A 124 6.72 13.55 13.54
CA LEU A 124 8.08 13.05 13.39
C LEU A 124 9.00 14.04 12.66
N ILE A 125 8.47 14.75 11.65
CA ILE A 125 9.23 15.78 10.92
C ILE A 125 9.40 17.04 11.79
N THR A 126 8.35 17.51 12.43
CA THR A 126 8.42 18.75 13.24
C THR A 126 9.30 18.59 14.48
N SER A 127 9.42 17.38 15.03
CA SER A 127 10.35 17.08 16.13
C SER A 127 11.79 16.81 15.67
N GLY A 128 12.07 16.82 14.37
CA GLY A 128 13.38 16.50 13.81
C GLY A 128 13.77 15.01 13.85
N ASN A 129 12.83 14.14 14.24
CA ASN A 129 13.07 12.69 14.30
C ASN A 129 13.10 12.02 12.92
N LEU A 130 12.50 12.65 11.92
CA LEU A 130 12.62 12.28 10.51
C LEU A 130 12.96 13.52 9.67
N PRO A 131 13.64 13.35 8.53
CA PRO A 131 13.97 14.48 7.66
C PRO A 131 12.72 15.08 7.00
N GLY A 132 12.68 16.40 6.88
CA GLY A 132 11.72 17.11 6.06
C GLY A 132 12.16 17.23 4.59
N GLY A 133 11.48 18.14 3.85
CA GLY A 133 11.79 18.43 2.45
C GLY A 133 10.99 17.58 1.46
N THR A 134 11.41 17.58 0.19
CA THR A 134 10.82 16.73 -0.84
C THR A 134 11.07 15.24 -0.55
N PRO A 135 10.27 14.34 -1.11
CA PRO A 135 10.48 12.89 -0.93
C PRO A 135 11.91 12.43 -1.27
N ASN A 136 12.48 12.93 -2.36
CA ASN A 136 13.85 12.61 -2.75
C ASN A 136 14.88 13.16 -1.75
N GLN A 137 14.73 14.41 -1.30
CA GLN A 137 15.61 14.99 -0.27
C GLN A 137 15.53 14.20 1.04
N ALA A 138 14.34 13.81 1.46
CA ALA A 138 14.14 13.03 2.67
C ALA A 138 14.75 11.62 2.55
N ARG A 139 14.59 10.96 1.40
CA ARG A 139 15.27 9.68 1.09
C ARG A 139 16.78 9.81 1.23
N ASP A 140 17.35 10.81 0.57
CA ASP A 140 18.79 11.01 0.51
C ASP A 140 19.38 11.46 1.87
N ALA A 141 18.61 12.14 2.70
CA ALA A 141 18.99 12.47 4.08
C ALA A 141 18.95 11.26 5.02
N LEU A 142 18.02 10.33 4.81
CA LEU A 142 17.72 9.25 5.74
C LEU A 142 18.54 7.99 5.49
N PHE A 143 18.68 7.58 4.22
CA PHE A 143 19.24 6.27 3.87
C PHE A 143 20.68 6.34 3.38
N GLN A 144 21.42 5.26 3.62
CA GLN A 144 22.73 5.05 3.01
C GLN A 144 22.56 4.77 1.51
N PRO A 145 23.34 5.43 0.62
CA PRO A 145 23.22 5.22 -0.82
C PRO A 145 23.44 3.76 -1.24
N ALA A 146 24.42 3.08 -0.63
CA ALA A 146 24.74 1.68 -0.92
C ALA A 146 23.57 0.74 -0.57
N PHE A 147 22.84 1.01 0.51
CA PHE A 147 21.68 0.24 0.92
C PHE A 147 20.55 0.34 -0.12
N LEU A 148 20.25 1.56 -0.58
CA LEU A 148 19.25 1.78 -1.63
C LEU A 148 19.66 1.16 -2.97
N THR A 149 20.91 1.37 -3.39
CA THR A 149 21.44 0.80 -4.64
C THR A 149 21.37 -0.72 -4.63
N GLY A 150 21.74 -1.35 -3.51
CA GLY A 150 21.62 -2.80 -3.36
C GLY A 150 20.20 -3.31 -3.52
N ALA A 151 19.21 -2.62 -2.95
CA ALA A 151 17.79 -2.97 -3.10
C ALA A 151 17.29 -2.77 -4.54
N GLN A 152 17.70 -1.69 -5.21
CA GLN A 152 17.36 -1.39 -6.61
C GLN A 152 17.91 -2.44 -7.59
N GLN A 153 19.10 -2.96 -7.34
CA GLN A 153 19.71 -4.01 -8.15
C GLN A 153 19.00 -5.37 -7.99
N GLY A 154 18.24 -5.54 -6.91
CA GLY A 154 17.47 -6.76 -6.67
C GLY A 154 18.33 -7.99 -6.33
N GLY A 155 18.09 -9.10 -7.03
CA GLY A 155 18.87 -10.34 -6.82
C GLY A 155 18.74 -10.87 -5.39
N ASN A 156 19.86 -11.18 -4.76
CA ASN A 156 19.91 -11.71 -3.38
C ASN A 156 19.94 -10.63 -2.30
N ASN A 157 19.72 -9.35 -2.65
CA ASN A 157 19.65 -8.28 -1.66
C ASN A 157 18.54 -8.58 -0.62
N PRO A 158 18.83 -8.53 0.71
CA PRO A 158 17.86 -8.93 1.73
C PRO A 158 16.58 -8.10 1.74
N LEU A 159 16.67 -6.77 1.53
CA LEU A 159 15.51 -5.90 1.45
C LEU A 159 14.64 -6.23 0.23
N TYR A 160 15.26 -6.44 -0.93
CA TYR A 160 14.56 -6.87 -2.14
C TYR A 160 13.87 -8.23 -1.94
N GLN A 161 14.55 -9.21 -1.32
CA GLN A 161 13.96 -10.52 -1.03
C GLN A 161 12.82 -10.44 -0.03
N ALA A 162 12.87 -9.54 0.95
CA ALA A 162 11.74 -9.25 1.82
C ALA A 162 10.57 -8.65 1.02
N GLY A 163 10.83 -7.73 0.09
CA GLY A 163 9.83 -7.22 -0.86
C GLY A 163 9.17 -8.37 -1.63
N LYS A 164 9.96 -9.27 -2.20
CA LYS A 164 9.46 -10.46 -2.93
C LYS A 164 8.55 -11.35 -2.09
N LYS A 165 8.88 -11.58 -0.82
CA LYS A 165 8.02 -12.37 0.09
C LYS A 165 6.68 -11.70 0.35
N ASN A 166 6.63 -10.38 0.29
CA ASN A 166 5.44 -9.57 0.52
C ASN A 166 4.70 -9.16 -0.77
N ASP A 167 5.21 -9.51 -1.95
CA ASP A 167 4.48 -9.34 -3.20
C ASP A 167 3.19 -10.15 -3.21
N LEU A 168 2.14 -9.58 -3.76
CA LEU A 168 0.83 -10.21 -3.88
C LEU A 168 0.54 -10.74 -5.28
N LEU A 169 1.53 -10.76 -6.14
CA LEU A 169 1.48 -11.33 -7.49
C LEU A 169 1.43 -12.87 -7.44
N GLY A 170 1.12 -13.49 -8.55
CA GLY A 170 1.34 -14.92 -8.72
C GLY A 170 0.21 -15.81 -8.21
N TRP A 171 -1.04 -15.33 -8.11
CA TRP A 171 -2.20 -16.14 -7.73
C TRP A 171 -3.41 -15.90 -8.63
N THR A 172 -4.43 -16.75 -8.54
CA THR A 172 -5.65 -16.68 -9.35
C THR A 172 -6.86 -16.59 -8.44
N PRO A 173 -7.55 -15.45 -8.35
CA PRO A 173 -8.76 -15.30 -7.55
C PRO A 173 -9.93 -16.09 -8.17
N LYS A 174 -10.73 -16.72 -7.30
CA LYS A 174 -11.98 -17.37 -7.68
C LYS A 174 -13.16 -16.39 -7.58
N ALA A 175 -13.20 -15.58 -6.52
CA ALA A 175 -14.20 -14.54 -6.35
C ALA A 175 -13.93 -13.33 -7.27
N ARG A 176 -14.93 -12.48 -7.44
CA ARG A 176 -14.80 -11.24 -8.20
C ARG A 176 -13.84 -10.28 -7.52
N VAL A 177 -12.95 -9.67 -8.29
CA VAL A 177 -11.97 -8.68 -7.78
C VAL A 177 -12.16 -7.34 -8.43
N LEU A 178 -12.14 -6.30 -7.63
CA LEU A 178 -12.00 -4.91 -8.03
C LEU A 178 -10.64 -4.39 -7.57
N LEU A 179 -9.86 -3.86 -8.49
CA LEU A 179 -8.72 -2.99 -8.23
C LEU A 179 -9.15 -1.55 -8.50
N CYS A 180 -8.91 -0.63 -7.58
CA CYS A 180 -9.20 0.78 -7.77
C CYS A 180 -8.02 1.62 -7.31
N GLY A 181 -7.67 2.63 -8.10
CA GLY A 181 -6.63 3.61 -7.80
C GLY A 181 -6.74 4.78 -8.76
N GLY A 182 -5.97 5.82 -8.54
CA GLY A 182 -5.91 6.99 -9.42
C GLY A 182 -4.54 7.16 -10.04
N ALA A 183 -4.46 7.34 -11.37
CA ALA A 183 -3.19 7.42 -12.11
C ALA A 183 -2.23 8.51 -11.59
N GLY A 184 -2.76 9.54 -10.93
CA GLY A 184 -1.98 10.62 -10.32
C GLY A 184 -1.52 10.37 -8.89
N ASP A 185 -1.75 9.18 -8.30
CA ASP A 185 -1.37 8.90 -6.91
C ASP A 185 0.16 8.93 -6.71
N PRO A 186 0.69 9.91 -5.92
CA PRO A 186 2.12 10.06 -5.71
C PRO A 186 2.66 9.15 -4.59
N THR A 187 1.78 8.51 -3.82
CA THR A 187 2.12 7.69 -2.65
C THR A 187 2.16 6.21 -2.98
N VAL A 188 1.14 5.72 -3.70
CA VAL A 188 1.05 4.34 -4.19
C VAL A 188 0.85 4.36 -5.71
N PRO A 189 1.91 4.63 -6.48
CA PRO A 189 1.80 4.82 -7.93
C PRO A 189 1.17 3.61 -8.62
N PRO A 190 0.01 3.76 -9.30
CA PRO A 190 -0.66 2.63 -9.93
C PRO A 190 0.19 1.90 -10.98
N ALA A 191 1.07 2.62 -11.67
CA ALA A 191 1.98 2.05 -12.66
C ALA A 191 2.89 0.96 -12.07
N VAL A 192 3.24 1.06 -10.79
CA VAL A 192 4.09 0.08 -10.08
C VAL A 192 3.24 -1.03 -9.43
N HIS A 193 2.00 -0.75 -9.07
CA HIS A 193 1.18 -1.64 -8.26
C HIS A 193 -0.07 -2.15 -8.99
N GLN A 194 -1.07 -1.31 -9.22
CA GLN A 194 -2.36 -1.72 -9.77
C GLN A 194 -2.23 -2.24 -11.20
N VAL A 195 -1.48 -1.55 -12.05
CA VAL A 195 -1.25 -1.94 -13.45
C VAL A 195 -0.48 -3.26 -13.52
N VAL A 196 0.56 -3.41 -12.70
CA VAL A 196 1.36 -4.66 -12.62
C VAL A 196 0.50 -5.81 -12.12
N MET A 197 -0.33 -5.59 -11.09
CA MET A 197 -1.24 -6.59 -10.55
C MET A 197 -2.30 -7.03 -11.58
N LYS A 198 -2.89 -6.07 -12.29
CA LYS A 198 -3.85 -6.36 -13.35
C LYS A 198 -3.21 -7.18 -14.48
N ALA A 199 -2.00 -6.77 -14.91
CA ALA A 199 -1.25 -7.49 -15.93
C ALA A 199 -0.88 -8.93 -15.51
N ASP A 200 -0.54 -9.16 -14.23
CA ASP A 200 -0.29 -10.52 -13.71
C ASP A 200 -1.56 -11.37 -13.77
N PHE A 201 -2.71 -10.82 -13.42
CA PHE A 201 -4.00 -11.53 -13.55
C PHE A 201 -4.34 -11.83 -15.02
N ASP A 202 -4.15 -10.86 -15.93
CA ASP A 202 -4.42 -11.06 -17.35
C ASP A 202 -3.55 -12.15 -17.96
N LYS A 203 -2.25 -12.14 -17.63
CA LYS A 203 -1.31 -13.19 -18.06
C LYS A 203 -1.71 -14.59 -17.59
N ARG A 204 -2.45 -14.69 -16.49
CA ARG A 204 -2.98 -15.95 -15.94
C ARG A 204 -4.36 -16.31 -16.50
N GLY A 205 -4.92 -15.50 -17.42
CA GLY A 205 -6.25 -15.72 -17.99
C GLY A 205 -7.39 -15.44 -17.01
N VAL A 206 -7.17 -14.63 -15.98
CA VAL A 206 -8.20 -14.27 -14.99
C VAL A 206 -9.14 -13.24 -15.60
N THR A 207 -10.43 -13.58 -15.68
CA THR A 207 -11.45 -12.73 -16.32
C THR A 207 -12.40 -12.03 -15.33
N ASN A 208 -12.37 -12.40 -14.06
CA ASN A 208 -13.23 -11.86 -13.00
C ASN A 208 -12.60 -10.69 -12.23
N VAL A 209 -11.62 -10.00 -12.84
CA VAL A 209 -10.95 -8.83 -12.26
C VAL A 209 -11.26 -7.57 -13.06
N THR A 210 -11.84 -6.58 -12.41
CA THR A 210 -12.03 -5.22 -12.93
C THR A 210 -10.98 -4.29 -12.34
N SER A 211 -10.38 -3.44 -13.16
CA SER A 211 -9.45 -2.38 -12.73
C SER A 211 -10.04 -1.02 -13.10
N VAL A 212 -10.16 -0.14 -12.12
CA VAL A 212 -10.76 1.20 -12.27
C VAL A 212 -9.71 2.26 -11.94
N ASP A 213 -9.57 3.22 -12.84
CA ASP A 213 -8.82 4.46 -12.62
C ASP A 213 -9.79 5.59 -12.32
N VAL A 214 -9.67 6.20 -11.14
CA VAL A 214 -10.52 7.30 -10.70
C VAL A 214 -9.88 8.68 -10.89
N ASP A 215 -8.71 8.76 -11.51
CA ASP A 215 -7.94 10.01 -11.65
C ASP A 215 -8.73 11.12 -12.36
N ALA A 216 -9.41 10.81 -13.45
CA ALA A 216 -10.23 11.79 -14.16
C ALA A 216 -11.33 12.41 -13.27
N ALA A 217 -11.94 11.59 -12.41
CA ALA A 217 -12.95 12.08 -11.45
C ALA A 217 -12.31 12.90 -10.32
N ILE A 218 -11.11 12.53 -9.88
CA ILE A 218 -10.32 13.31 -8.90
C ILE A 218 -9.98 14.68 -9.48
N GLN A 219 -9.46 14.73 -10.71
CA GLN A 219 -9.13 15.97 -11.40
C GLN A 219 -10.37 16.87 -11.53
N ALA A 220 -11.47 16.33 -12.03
CA ALA A 220 -12.72 17.09 -12.22
C ALA A 220 -13.29 17.66 -10.91
N THR A 221 -13.11 16.95 -9.79
CA THR A 221 -13.69 17.32 -8.50
C THR A 221 -12.78 18.26 -7.68
N TYR A 222 -11.48 17.99 -7.70
CA TYR A 222 -10.52 18.61 -6.77
C TYR A 222 -9.40 19.39 -7.48
N GLY A 223 -9.24 19.24 -8.78
CA GLY A 223 -8.22 19.95 -9.54
C GLY A 223 -8.63 21.40 -9.81
N PRO A 224 -7.70 22.35 -9.77
CA PRO A 224 -7.95 23.71 -10.27
C PRO A 224 -8.47 23.64 -11.72
N ASP A 225 -9.60 24.31 -11.98
CA ASP A 225 -10.25 24.28 -13.30
C ASP A 225 -10.52 22.86 -13.85
N GLY A 226 -10.73 21.88 -12.97
CA GLY A 226 -11.01 20.50 -13.31
C GLY A 226 -9.81 19.70 -13.84
N LYS A 227 -8.59 20.14 -13.56
CA LYS A 227 -7.34 19.53 -14.04
C LYS A 227 -6.31 19.42 -12.91
N ALA A 228 -5.43 18.42 -13.02
CA ALA A 228 -4.27 18.32 -12.13
C ALA A 228 -3.31 19.50 -12.37
N PRO A 229 -2.81 20.16 -11.32
CA PRO A 229 -1.81 21.22 -11.45
C PRO A 229 -0.47 20.63 -11.91
N THR A 230 0.23 21.35 -12.80
CA THR A 230 1.46 20.86 -13.44
C THR A 230 2.74 21.55 -12.96
N ASP A 231 2.63 22.71 -12.31
CA ASP A 231 3.80 23.44 -11.77
C ASP A 231 4.17 22.90 -10.37
N PRO A 232 5.28 22.14 -10.23
CA PRO A 232 5.66 21.54 -8.97
C PRO A 232 6.10 22.54 -7.89
N THR A 233 6.30 23.81 -8.27
CA THR A 233 6.66 24.88 -7.34
C THR A 233 5.45 25.63 -6.77
N SER A 234 4.27 25.39 -7.34
CA SER A 234 3.05 26.08 -6.94
C SER A 234 2.42 25.50 -5.66
N ALA A 235 1.76 26.37 -4.89
CA ALA A 235 0.97 25.94 -3.73
C ALA A 235 -0.20 25.02 -4.12
N ALA A 236 -0.75 25.22 -5.33
CA ALA A 236 -1.82 24.37 -5.87
C ALA A 236 -1.33 22.93 -6.07
N PHE A 237 -0.13 22.75 -6.64
CA PHE A 237 0.49 21.41 -6.81
C PHE A 237 0.72 20.75 -5.45
N ALA A 238 1.34 21.43 -4.51
CA ALA A 238 1.60 20.90 -3.17
C ALA A 238 0.31 20.49 -2.47
N THR A 239 -0.74 21.32 -2.56
CA THR A 239 -2.04 21.03 -1.96
C THR A 239 -2.74 19.84 -2.63
N TYR A 240 -2.75 19.80 -3.97
CA TYR A 240 -3.44 18.76 -4.73
C TYR A 240 -2.81 17.37 -4.48
N TYR A 241 -1.51 17.25 -4.72
CA TYR A 241 -0.82 15.96 -4.56
C TYR A 241 -0.61 15.58 -3.09
N GLY A 242 -0.53 16.54 -2.18
CA GLY A 242 -0.49 16.28 -0.73
C GLY A 242 -1.80 15.72 -0.17
N ASN A 243 -2.94 15.96 -0.83
CA ASN A 243 -4.25 15.42 -0.45
C ASN A 243 -4.70 14.26 -1.32
N TYR A 244 -4.02 13.97 -2.44
CA TYR A 244 -4.46 13.00 -3.43
C TYR A 244 -4.76 11.64 -2.81
N HIS A 245 -3.72 10.96 -2.31
CA HIS A 245 -3.82 9.61 -1.75
C HIS A 245 -4.68 9.54 -0.49
N GLY A 246 -4.53 10.51 0.42
CA GLY A 246 -5.16 10.45 1.75
C GLY A 246 -6.58 11.01 1.82
N ARG A 247 -7.01 11.81 0.83
CA ARG A 247 -8.27 12.55 0.93
C ARG A 247 -9.14 12.48 -0.32
N TYR A 248 -8.58 12.59 -1.53
CA TYR A 248 -9.36 12.70 -2.75
C TYR A 248 -9.74 11.34 -3.34
N GLU A 249 -8.82 10.41 -3.36
CA GLU A 249 -8.98 9.09 -3.93
C GLU A 249 -9.85 8.14 -3.09
N PRO A 250 -9.74 8.10 -1.72
CA PRO A 250 -10.49 7.14 -0.92
C PRO A 250 -12.00 7.15 -1.14
N PRO A 251 -12.73 8.29 -1.12
CA PRO A 251 -14.18 8.27 -1.29
C PRO A 251 -14.61 7.71 -2.64
N LEU A 252 -13.84 7.96 -3.71
CA LEU A 252 -14.16 7.47 -5.04
C LEU A 252 -13.94 5.95 -5.15
N CYS A 253 -12.82 5.45 -4.65
CA CYS A 253 -12.55 4.01 -4.65
C CYS A 253 -13.47 3.24 -3.69
N HIS A 254 -13.85 3.78 -2.54
CA HIS A 254 -14.85 3.15 -1.66
C HIS A 254 -16.25 3.09 -2.30
N ALA A 255 -16.63 4.09 -3.10
CA ALA A 255 -17.87 4.03 -3.87
C ALA A 255 -17.86 2.88 -4.88
N GLN A 256 -16.73 2.65 -5.57
CA GLN A 256 -16.55 1.51 -6.48
C GLN A 256 -16.64 0.16 -5.73
N ALA A 257 -15.98 0.06 -4.56
CA ALA A 257 -16.05 -1.13 -3.72
C ALA A 257 -17.49 -1.42 -3.27
N ARG A 258 -18.20 -0.40 -2.83
CA ARG A 258 -19.62 -0.50 -2.46
C ARG A 258 -20.47 -1.00 -3.61
N GLY A 259 -20.27 -0.44 -4.81
CA GLY A 259 -20.98 -0.89 -6.02
C GLY A 259 -20.76 -2.37 -6.31
N LEU A 260 -19.51 -2.88 -6.21
CA LEU A 260 -19.24 -4.31 -6.34
C LEU A 260 -19.98 -5.13 -5.29
N PHE A 261 -19.87 -4.77 -4.02
CA PHE A 261 -20.44 -5.55 -2.92
C PHE A 261 -21.97 -5.60 -2.95
N ASP A 262 -22.62 -4.53 -3.40
CA ASP A 262 -24.08 -4.50 -3.57
C ASP A 262 -24.57 -5.50 -4.62
N THR A 263 -23.72 -5.97 -5.53
CA THR A 263 -24.07 -7.01 -6.52
C THR A 263 -23.95 -8.44 -5.98
N VAL A 264 -23.33 -8.65 -4.80
CA VAL A 264 -23.01 -10.00 -4.26
C VAL A 264 -23.49 -10.22 -2.83
N LYS A 265 -24.08 -9.19 -2.20
CA LYS A 265 -24.66 -9.25 -0.83
C LYS A 265 -25.87 -10.16 -0.74
#